data_fc0c0a70f6dfcfecf9297f6eaef7a42d
#
_entry.id   fc0c0a70f6dfcfecf9297f6eaef7a42d
#
_cell.length_a   1.000
_cell.length_b   1.000
_cell.length_c   1.000
_cell.angle_alpha   90.00
_cell.angle_beta   90.00
_cell.angle_gamma   90.00
#
_symmetry.space_group_name_H-M   'P 1'
#
loop_
_entity.id
_entity.type
_entity.pdbx_description
1 polymer ?
#
loop_
_entity_poly.entity_id
_entity_poly.type
_entity_poly.pdbx_seq_one_letter_code
_entity_poly.pdbx_strand_id
1 'polypeptide(L)'
;MFSPRNIRGVVISGVAVVAALTPTAGQSAAASGCFTVSGRYTEHAVTGPECRAPVGLCIAGTYRGDISGSLRGSAATVTPTADTPATSVLTFTSDSTITGAVKGNRGTLVVKNAGVFTTLPDGSIVDLQTIVGGTGRLAGARGFVRASGTFSAVSGGTSEYEGSVCVG
;
A
#
# COMPACT_ATOMS: atom_id res chain seq x y z
N MET A 1 -68.73 58.02 -34.00
CA MET A 1 -68.48 57.49 -32.65
C MET A 1 -67.54 56.24 -32.80
N PHE A 2 -66.25 56.42 -32.66
CA PHE A 2 -65.31 55.34 -32.83
C PHE A 2 -64.69 55.04 -31.47
N SER A 3 -64.78 53.78 -31.05
CA SER A 3 -64.17 53.24 -29.83
C SER A 3 -62.74 52.75 -30.07
N PRO A 4 -61.77 53.07 -29.22
CA PRO A 4 -60.40 52.57 -29.39
C PRO A 4 -60.26 51.18 -28.81
N ARG A 5 -59.59 50.29 -29.60
CA ARG A 5 -59.20 48.97 -29.18
C ARG A 5 -57.94 49.02 -28.33
N ASN A 6 -58.01 48.47 -27.12
CA ASN A 6 -56.85 48.22 -26.23
C ASN A 6 -56.00 47.09 -26.77
N ILE A 7 -54.71 47.36 -27.08
CA ILE A 7 -53.71 46.39 -27.37
C ILE A 7 -52.99 46.04 -26.04
N ARG A 8 -53.20 44.80 -25.57
CA ARG A 8 -52.46 44.27 -24.43
C ARG A 8 -51.08 43.75 -24.90
N GLY A 9 -50.04 44.41 -24.46
CA GLY A 9 -48.67 43.94 -24.69
C GLY A 9 -48.36 42.70 -23.84
N VAL A 10 -47.91 41.65 -24.51
CA VAL A 10 -47.38 40.44 -23.86
C VAL A 10 -45.88 40.63 -23.59
N VAL A 11 -45.50 40.69 -22.33
CA VAL A 11 -44.11 40.72 -21.90
C VAL A 11 -43.62 39.26 -21.78
N ILE A 12 -42.76 38.86 -22.68
CA ILE A 12 -42.09 37.55 -22.61
C ILE A 12 -40.84 37.72 -21.74
N SER A 13 -40.88 37.24 -20.49
CA SER A 13 -39.74 37.16 -19.61
C SER A 13 -38.86 35.95 -20.01
N GLY A 14 -37.77 36.25 -20.66
CA GLY A 14 -36.74 35.22 -20.98
C GLY A 14 -35.96 34.84 -19.71
N VAL A 15 -36.10 33.61 -19.25
CA VAL A 15 -35.27 33.01 -18.20
C VAL A 15 -33.95 32.55 -18.83
N ALA A 16 -32.88 33.24 -18.55
CA ALA A 16 -31.55 32.80 -18.92
C ALA A 16 -31.08 31.69 -17.98
N VAL A 17 -31.00 30.44 -18.46
CA VAL A 17 -30.42 29.32 -17.76
C VAL A 17 -28.89 29.42 -17.91
N VAL A 18 -28.19 29.84 -16.87
CA VAL A 18 -26.75 29.78 -16.78
C VAL A 18 -26.34 28.33 -16.42
N ALA A 19 -25.91 27.56 -17.38
CA ALA A 19 -25.32 26.27 -17.14
C ALA A 19 -23.94 26.46 -16.48
N ALA A 20 -23.84 26.19 -15.18
CA ALA A 20 -22.56 26.14 -14.48
C ALA A 20 -21.79 24.90 -14.95
N LEU A 21 -20.73 25.10 -15.75
CA LEU A 21 -19.73 24.07 -16.06
C LEU A 21 -18.91 23.81 -14.81
N THR A 22 -19.24 22.77 -14.07
CA THR A 22 -18.37 22.27 -13.00
C THR A 22 -17.13 21.66 -13.64
N PRO A 23 -15.90 22.11 -13.29
CA PRO A 23 -14.70 21.44 -13.76
C PRO A 23 -14.68 20.04 -13.15
N THR A 24 -14.84 19.01 -13.97
CA THR A 24 -14.52 17.62 -13.60
C THR A 24 -13.01 17.59 -13.34
N ALA A 25 -12.63 17.42 -12.06
CA ALA A 25 -11.25 17.15 -11.70
C ALA A 25 -10.82 15.89 -12.49
N GLY A 26 -9.97 16.11 -13.48
CA GLY A 26 -9.43 15.04 -14.31
C GLY A 26 -8.72 14.02 -13.41
N GLN A 27 -9.30 12.84 -13.24
CA GLN A 27 -8.59 11.72 -12.65
C GLN A 27 -7.46 11.38 -13.62
N SER A 28 -6.24 11.78 -13.25
CA SER A 28 -5.05 11.34 -14.00
C SER A 28 -5.06 9.82 -14.03
N ALA A 29 -5.16 9.23 -15.21
CA ALA A 29 -5.07 7.79 -15.39
C ALA A 29 -3.80 7.27 -14.69
N ALA A 30 -3.91 6.16 -13.97
CA ALA A 30 -2.73 5.49 -13.43
C ALA A 30 -1.83 5.11 -14.62
N ALA A 31 -0.53 5.36 -14.51
CA ALA A 31 0.40 4.86 -15.52
C ALA A 31 0.39 3.33 -15.43
N SER A 32 -0.14 2.67 -16.46
CA SER A 32 -0.08 1.21 -16.57
C SER A 32 1.33 0.80 -16.96
N GLY A 33 1.88 -0.20 -16.30
CA GLY A 33 3.21 -0.72 -16.61
C GLY A 33 3.90 -1.41 -15.45
N CYS A 34 5.06 -1.98 -15.75
CA CYS A 34 5.92 -2.60 -14.73
C CYS A 34 7.10 -1.69 -14.43
N PHE A 35 7.39 -1.49 -13.15
CA PHE A 35 8.49 -0.69 -12.65
C PHE A 35 9.48 -1.57 -11.90
N THR A 36 10.76 -1.43 -12.21
CA THR A 36 11.80 -1.87 -11.28
C THR A 36 11.76 -0.95 -10.06
N VAL A 37 11.78 -1.53 -8.88
CA VAL A 37 11.69 -0.81 -7.62
C VAL A 37 12.82 -1.23 -6.68
N SER A 38 13.33 -0.26 -5.92
CA SER A 38 14.35 -0.48 -4.90
C SER A 38 14.19 0.53 -3.76
N GLY A 39 14.78 0.19 -2.62
CA GLY A 39 14.78 1.06 -1.45
C GLY A 39 15.07 0.30 -0.18
N ARG A 40 14.57 0.82 0.93
CA ARG A 40 14.69 0.22 2.26
C ARG A 40 13.41 0.38 3.06
N TYR A 41 13.22 -0.47 4.06
CA TYR A 41 12.20 -0.27 5.06
C TYR A 41 12.74 -0.55 6.45
N THR A 42 12.10 0.08 7.43
CA THR A 42 12.28 -0.22 8.86
C THR A 42 11.02 -0.90 9.35
N GLU A 43 11.18 -1.81 10.29
CA GLU A 43 10.05 -2.52 10.89
C GLU A 43 10.28 -2.77 12.37
N HIS A 44 9.20 -2.97 13.11
CA HIS A 44 9.20 -3.35 14.51
C HIS A 44 7.98 -4.21 14.83
N ALA A 45 8.11 -5.05 15.84
CA ALA A 45 7.00 -5.85 16.32
C ALA A 45 5.95 -4.97 17.01
N VAL A 46 4.68 -5.27 16.76
CA VAL A 46 3.53 -4.71 17.48
C VAL A 46 2.99 -5.78 18.39
N THR A 47 2.90 -5.47 19.68
CA THR A 47 2.43 -6.38 20.73
C THR A 47 1.13 -5.87 21.34
N GLY A 48 0.45 -6.75 22.09
CA GLY A 48 -0.76 -6.39 22.83
C GLY A 48 -2.06 -6.66 22.03
N PRO A 49 -3.21 -6.13 22.50
CA PRO A 49 -4.53 -6.50 22.00
C PRO A 49 -4.80 -6.07 20.54
N GLU A 50 -3.97 -5.20 19.99
CA GLU A 50 -4.06 -4.78 18.59
C GLU A 50 -3.51 -5.82 17.62
N CYS A 51 -2.63 -6.72 18.09
CA CYS A 51 -2.11 -7.81 17.27
C CYS A 51 -3.05 -9.00 17.32
N ARG A 52 -3.65 -9.32 16.15
CA ARG A 52 -4.55 -10.46 15.99
C ARG A 52 -3.92 -11.60 15.16
N ALA A 53 -2.60 -11.57 14.99
CA ALA A 53 -1.88 -12.64 14.30
C ALA A 53 -2.04 -13.98 15.03
N PRO A 54 -2.24 -15.10 14.32
CA PRO A 54 -2.39 -16.43 14.94
C PRO A 54 -1.21 -16.81 15.83
N VAL A 55 -0.01 -16.35 15.49
CA VAL A 55 1.23 -16.60 16.24
C VAL A 55 1.63 -15.44 17.17
N GLY A 56 0.75 -14.44 17.34
CA GLY A 56 0.99 -13.31 18.25
C GLY A 56 2.03 -12.29 17.76
N LEU A 57 2.46 -12.35 16.50
CA LEU A 57 3.45 -11.45 15.92
C LEU A 57 2.82 -10.58 14.83
N CYS A 58 2.72 -9.30 15.09
CA CYS A 58 2.36 -8.27 14.13
C CYS A 58 3.53 -7.33 13.91
N ILE A 59 3.58 -6.74 12.73
CA ILE A 59 4.67 -5.86 12.30
C ILE A 59 4.08 -4.52 11.89
N ALA A 60 4.74 -3.45 12.27
CA ALA A 60 4.54 -2.13 11.70
C ALA A 60 5.88 -1.56 11.24
N GLY A 61 5.84 -0.71 10.21
CA GLY A 61 7.07 -0.16 9.65
C GLY A 61 6.86 0.94 8.65
N THR A 62 7.95 1.34 8.00
CA THR A 62 7.94 2.42 7.01
C THR A 62 8.86 2.08 5.84
N TYR A 63 8.30 2.10 4.63
CA TYR A 63 9.03 2.00 3.36
C TYR A 63 9.55 3.36 2.91
N ARG A 64 10.76 3.37 2.35
CA ARG A 64 11.42 4.52 1.73
C ARG A 64 12.11 4.10 0.43
N GLY A 65 12.02 4.96 -0.58
CA GLY A 65 12.55 4.69 -1.92
C GLY A 65 11.44 4.68 -2.96
N ASP A 66 11.52 3.79 -3.94
CA ASP A 66 10.55 3.66 -5.02
C ASP A 66 9.17 3.22 -4.53
N ILE A 67 9.12 2.42 -3.47
CA ILE A 67 7.94 2.21 -2.63
C ILE A 67 8.10 3.08 -1.40
N SER A 68 7.09 3.86 -1.07
CA SER A 68 7.09 4.73 0.12
C SER A 68 5.76 4.64 0.84
N GLY A 69 5.78 4.59 2.18
CA GLY A 69 4.55 4.52 2.96
C GLY A 69 4.67 3.69 4.23
N SER A 70 3.53 3.48 4.89
CA SER A 70 3.43 2.71 6.12
C SER A 70 3.16 1.23 5.84
N LEU A 71 3.87 0.36 6.54
CA LEU A 71 3.70 -1.09 6.56
C LEU A 71 2.84 -1.50 7.77
N ARG A 72 1.93 -2.44 7.55
CA ARG A 72 1.26 -3.23 8.58
C ARG A 72 1.26 -4.69 8.14
N GLY A 73 1.70 -5.58 9.01
CA GLY A 73 1.79 -7.02 8.74
C GLY A 73 1.29 -7.86 9.91
N SER A 74 0.88 -9.08 9.60
CA SER A 74 0.41 -10.08 10.54
C SER A 74 1.01 -11.44 10.16
N ALA A 75 1.86 -12.00 11.01
CA ALA A 75 2.46 -13.30 10.77
C ALA A 75 1.40 -14.41 10.87
N ALA A 76 1.29 -15.21 9.80
CA ALA A 76 0.42 -16.38 9.78
C ALA A 76 1.10 -17.60 10.39
N THR A 77 2.40 -17.78 10.10
CA THR A 77 3.22 -18.84 10.66
C THR A 77 4.59 -18.31 11.05
N VAL A 78 5.18 -18.90 12.10
CA VAL A 78 6.61 -18.81 12.46
C VAL A 78 7.01 -20.20 12.94
N THR A 79 7.95 -20.84 12.25
CA THR A 79 8.30 -22.24 12.50
C THR A 79 9.82 -22.39 12.57
N PRO A 80 10.37 -22.94 13.67
CA PRO A 80 11.77 -23.34 13.72
C PRO A 80 12.10 -24.39 12.67
N THR A 81 13.23 -24.20 11.98
CA THR A 81 13.73 -25.14 10.97
C THR A 81 15.02 -25.81 11.38
N ALA A 82 15.90 -25.06 12.05
CA ALA A 82 17.13 -25.55 12.61
C ALA A 82 17.54 -24.67 13.78
N ASP A 83 18.06 -25.31 14.82
CA ASP A 83 18.60 -24.66 16.00
C ASP A 83 20.08 -25.02 16.17
N THR A 84 20.85 -24.03 16.59
CA THR A 84 22.24 -24.19 17.01
C THR A 84 22.40 -23.64 18.42
N PRO A 85 23.52 -23.90 19.11
CA PRO A 85 23.75 -23.34 20.43
C PRO A 85 23.72 -21.80 20.48
N ALA A 86 23.91 -21.13 19.32
CA ALA A 86 24.04 -19.67 19.24
C ALA A 86 22.84 -19.00 18.57
N THR A 87 22.03 -19.71 17.79
CA THR A 87 20.93 -19.11 17.02
C THR A 87 19.86 -20.12 16.61
N SER A 88 18.64 -19.66 16.48
CA SER A 88 17.54 -20.40 15.85
C SER A 88 17.29 -19.86 14.45
N VAL A 89 17.00 -20.76 13.51
CA VAL A 89 16.59 -20.43 12.14
C VAL A 89 15.09 -20.68 12.02
N LEU A 90 14.35 -19.64 11.71
CA LEU A 90 12.89 -19.68 11.64
C LEU A 90 12.42 -19.32 10.22
N THR A 91 11.49 -20.10 9.69
CA THR A 91 10.71 -19.70 8.52
C THR A 91 9.45 -18.98 8.97
N PHE A 92 8.97 -18.07 8.13
CA PHE A 92 7.70 -17.38 8.38
C PHE A 92 6.89 -17.20 7.11
N THR A 93 5.58 -17.04 7.29
CA THR A 93 4.67 -16.46 6.30
C THR A 93 3.87 -15.35 6.96
N SER A 94 3.53 -14.31 6.20
CA SER A 94 2.71 -13.22 6.71
C SER A 94 1.88 -12.55 5.62
N ASP A 95 0.83 -11.88 6.05
CA ASP A 95 0.02 -10.98 5.25
C ASP A 95 0.36 -9.54 5.61
N SER A 96 0.58 -8.71 4.61
CA SER A 96 0.94 -7.31 4.83
C SER A 96 0.20 -6.36 3.90
N THR A 97 0.08 -5.13 4.35
CA THR A 97 -0.36 -4.01 3.52
C THR A 97 0.66 -2.87 3.60
N ILE A 98 0.91 -2.22 2.45
CA ILE A 98 1.75 -1.04 2.37
C ILE A 98 0.87 0.09 1.85
N THR A 99 0.56 1.06 2.69
CA THR A 99 -0.26 2.22 2.32
C THR A 99 0.63 3.41 2.03
N GLY A 100 0.61 3.89 0.78
CA GLY A 100 1.51 4.95 0.35
C GLY A 100 1.58 5.12 -1.15
N ALA A 101 2.77 4.98 -1.75
CA ALA A 101 2.97 5.15 -3.19
C ALA A 101 4.05 4.20 -3.74
N VAL A 102 3.90 3.82 -5.02
CA VAL A 102 4.91 3.18 -5.86
C VAL A 102 5.20 4.10 -7.04
N LYS A 103 6.42 4.63 -7.14
CA LYS A 103 6.79 5.59 -8.21
C LYS A 103 5.74 6.70 -8.38
N GLY A 104 5.22 7.22 -7.26
CA GLY A 104 4.20 8.28 -7.24
C GLY A 104 2.74 7.83 -7.41
N ASN A 105 2.46 6.59 -7.79
CA ASN A 105 1.11 6.03 -7.84
C ASN A 105 0.63 5.72 -6.41
N ARG A 106 -0.37 6.45 -5.92
CA ARG A 106 -0.86 6.35 -4.53
C ARG A 106 -1.92 5.27 -4.37
N GLY A 107 -1.86 4.57 -3.25
CA GLY A 107 -2.83 3.53 -2.89
C GLY A 107 -2.30 2.63 -1.79
N THR A 108 -2.84 1.41 -1.71
CA THR A 108 -2.38 0.37 -0.81
C THR A 108 -1.98 -0.84 -1.63
N LEU A 109 -0.80 -1.42 -1.38
CA LEU A 109 -0.43 -2.74 -1.86
C LEU A 109 -0.91 -3.80 -0.87
N VAL A 110 -1.36 -4.93 -1.40
CA VAL A 110 -1.63 -6.16 -0.64
C VAL A 110 -0.53 -7.15 -0.95
N VAL A 111 0.13 -7.65 0.09
CA VAL A 111 1.38 -8.41 -0.02
C VAL A 111 1.27 -9.71 0.78
N LYS A 112 1.75 -10.80 0.18
CA LYS A 112 1.99 -12.09 0.83
C LYS A 112 3.50 -12.27 0.98
N ASN A 113 3.94 -12.54 2.19
CA ASN A 113 5.35 -12.65 2.53
C ASN A 113 5.70 -14.09 2.87
N ALA A 114 6.90 -14.52 2.48
CA ALA A 114 7.50 -15.78 2.89
C ALA A 114 9.01 -15.61 3.02
N GLY A 115 9.57 -16.01 4.15
CA GLY A 115 10.98 -15.78 4.39
C GLY A 115 11.56 -16.60 5.52
N VAL A 116 12.80 -16.26 5.82
CA VAL A 116 13.62 -16.86 6.88
C VAL A 116 14.24 -15.74 7.70
N PHE A 117 14.28 -15.91 9.00
CA PHE A 117 15.09 -15.07 9.88
C PHE A 117 15.82 -15.88 10.93
N THR A 118 16.91 -15.32 11.46
CA THR A 118 17.68 -15.88 12.57
C THR A 118 17.48 -15.04 13.83
N THR A 119 17.50 -15.66 14.99
CA THR A 119 17.22 -14.95 16.25
C THR A 119 18.45 -14.25 16.82
N LEU A 120 19.63 -14.82 16.64
CA LEU A 120 20.90 -14.32 17.20
C LEU A 120 22.07 -14.79 16.30
N PRO A 121 23.23 -14.09 16.34
CA PRO A 121 23.49 -12.83 17.03
C PRO A 121 22.94 -11.60 16.31
N ASP A 122 22.73 -11.67 14.98
CA ASP A 122 22.54 -10.50 14.12
C ASP A 122 21.09 -10.35 13.63
N GLY A 123 20.22 -11.33 13.91
CA GLY A 123 18.82 -11.26 13.51
C GLY A 123 18.64 -11.10 11.99
N SER A 124 19.48 -11.77 11.18
CA SER A 124 19.41 -11.68 9.70
C SER A 124 18.05 -12.13 9.19
N ILE A 125 17.49 -11.42 8.21
CA ILE A 125 16.23 -11.75 7.55
C ILE A 125 16.38 -11.73 6.03
N VAL A 126 15.70 -12.67 5.37
CA VAL A 126 15.45 -12.66 3.92
C VAL A 126 13.96 -12.90 3.72
N ASP A 127 13.32 -12.03 2.97
CA ASP A 127 11.87 -12.03 2.75
C ASP A 127 11.55 -11.89 1.26
N LEU A 128 10.69 -12.77 0.75
CA LEU A 128 10.05 -12.64 -0.55
C LEU A 128 8.64 -12.08 -0.33
N GLN A 129 8.41 -10.91 -0.86
CA GLN A 129 7.16 -10.16 -0.75
C GLN A 129 6.43 -10.20 -2.09
N THR A 130 5.42 -11.04 -2.21
CA THR A 130 4.60 -11.17 -3.42
C THR A 130 3.44 -10.21 -3.37
N ILE A 131 3.38 -9.28 -4.31
CA ILE A 131 2.29 -8.31 -4.44
C ILE A 131 1.14 -8.99 -5.17
N VAL A 132 0.00 -9.12 -4.49
CA VAL A 132 -1.17 -9.86 -4.96
C VAL A 132 -2.37 -8.97 -5.26
N GLY A 133 -2.25 -7.67 -5.05
CA GLY A 133 -3.29 -6.69 -5.31
C GLY A 133 -2.97 -5.32 -4.75
N GLY A 134 -3.94 -4.43 -4.87
CA GLY A 134 -3.85 -3.08 -4.32
C GLY A 134 -5.13 -2.29 -4.48
N THR A 135 -5.12 -1.04 -4.01
CA THR A 135 -6.22 -0.10 -4.08
C THR A 135 -5.78 1.26 -4.65
N GLY A 136 -6.72 2.13 -4.94
CA GLY A 136 -6.42 3.44 -5.51
C GLY A 136 -5.74 3.33 -6.87
N ARG A 137 -4.65 4.08 -7.09
CA ARG A 137 -3.86 3.98 -8.33
C ARG A 137 -2.98 2.72 -8.40
N LEU A 138 -2.99 1.89 -7.35
CA LEU A 138 -2.34 0.59 -7.28
C LEU A 138 -3.35 -0.56 -7.41
N ALA A 139 -4.60 -0.29 -7.81
CA ALA A 139 -5.61 -1.33 -8.07
C ALA A 139 -5.07 -2.30 -9.13
N GLY A 140 -5.20 -3.62 -8.87
CA GLY A 140 -4.67 -4.66 -9.74
C GLY A 140 -3.15 -4.80 -9.72
N ALA A 141 -2.45 -4.16 -8.79
CA ALA A 141 -1.00 -4.29 -8.66
C ALA A 141 -0.59 -5.75 -8.44
N ARG A 142 0.53 -6.13 -9.09
CA ARG A 142 1.14 -7.46 -9.00
C ARG A 142 2.65 -7.36 -9.15
N GLY A 143 3.35 -8.39 -8.71
CA GLY A 143 4.80 -8.44 -8.81
C GLY A 143 5.43 -8.99 -7.56
N PHE A 144 6.69 -8.71 -7.35
CA PHE A 144 7.40 -9.12 -6.14
C PHE A 144 8.56 -8.18 -5.82
N VAL A 145 8.95 -8.15 -4.56
CA VAL A 145 10.23 -7.63 -4.10
C VAL A 145 10.92 -8.66 -3.21
N ARG A 146 12.25 -8.73 -3.30
CA ARG A 146 13.10 -9.42 -2.34
C ARG A 146 13.62 -8.40 -1.35
N ALA A 147 13.60 -8.76 -0.09
CA ALA A 147 14.18 -7.95 0.96
C ALA A 147 15.22 -8.76 1.76
N SER A 148 16.25 -8.09 2.22
CA SER A 148 17.26 -8.66 3.11
C SER A 148 17.79 -7.60 4.06
N GLY A 149 18.08 -8.03 5.29
CA GLY A 149 18.54 -7.10 6.33
C GLY A 149 18.56 -7.74 7.70
N THR A 150 18.12 -6.98 8.69
CA THR A 150 18.05 -7.45 10.08
C THR A 150 16.62 -7.34 10.62
N PHE A 151 16.28 -8.24 11.52
CA PHE A 151 15.01 -8.22 12.26
C PHE A 151 15.19 -8.80 13.66
N SER A 152 14.60 -8.14 14.63
CA SER A 152 14.44 -8.63 16.00
C SER A 152 13.05 -8.26 16.50
N ALA A 153 12.38 -9.19 17.14
CA ALA A 153 11.08 -8.92 17.79
C ALA A 153 11.17 -7.89 18.93
N VAL A 154 12.37 -7.64 19.45
CA VAL A 154 12.63 -6.69 20.55
C VAL A 154 13.00 -5.31 20.04
N SER A 155 13.97 -5.23 19.12
CA SER A 155 14.57 -3.97 18.63
C SER A 155 14.07 -3.53 17.25
N GLY A 156 13.28 -4.37 16.56
CA GLY A 156 12.90 -4.14 15.19
C GLY A 156 14.02 -4.46 14.21
N GLY A 157 13.96 -3.90 13.01
CA GLY A 157 14.95 -4.15 11.98
C GLY A 157 14.90 -3.16 10.83
N THR A 158 15.86 -3.34 9.95
CA THR A 158 15.99 -2.58 8.69
C THR A 158 16.38 -3.53 7.59
N SER A 159 15.70 -3.44 6.45
CA SER A 159 15.99 -4.24 5.26
C SER A 159 16.08 -3.35 4.02
N GLU A 160 16.92 -3.73 3.09
CA GLU A 160 16.91 -3.24 1.72
C GLU A 160 16.01 -4.14 0.88
N TYR A 161 15.35 -3.57 -0.12
CA TYR A 161 14.52 -4.32 -1.05
C TYR A 161 14.79 -3.95 -2.50
N GLU A 162 14.57 -4.92 -3.38
CA GLU A 162 14.61 -4.76 -4.84
C GLU A 162 13.58 -5.68 -5.50
N GLY A 163 13.06 -5.29 -6.65
CA GLY A 163 12.11 -6.13 -7.38
C GLY A 163 11.38 -5.41 -8.50
N SER A 164 10.17 -5.88 -8.79
CA SER A 164 9.31 -5.33 -9.84
C SER A 164 7.86 -5.26 -9.39
N VAL A 165 7.22 -4.14 -9.66
CA VAL A 165 5.80 -3.90 -9.40
C VAL A 165 5.13 -3.47 -10.69
N CYS A 166 4.10 -4.21 -11.11
CA CYS A 166 3.24 -3.85 -12.23
C CYS A 166 1.94 -3.24 -11.67
N VAL A 167 1.52 -2.12 -12.26
CA VAL A 167 0.21 -1.50 -12.03
C VAL A 167 -0.55 -1.49 -13.34
N GLY A 168 -1.83 -1.74 -13.32
CA GLY A 168 -2.64 -1.91 -14.52
C GLY A 168 -3.88 -1.07 -14.53
#